data_21742fb0d56c884b16c2652cbebac38f
#
_entry.id   21742fb0d56c884b16c2652cbebac38f
#
_cell.length_a   1.000
_cell.length_b   1.000
_cell.length_c   1.000
_cell.angle_alpha   90.00
_cell.angle_beta   90.00
_cell.angle_gamma   90.00
#
_symmetry.space_group_name_H-M   'P 1'
#
loop_
_entity.id
_entity.type
_entity.pdbx_description
1 polymer ?
#
loop_
_entity_poly.entity_id
_entity_poly.type
_entity_poly.pdbx_seq_one_letter_code
_entity_poly.pdbx_strand_id
1 'polypeptide(L)'
;MPSTAELSLKVERKTTIIYPKDAGWLLLHSNIREGSVVGEVGSGSGAFTFLLASIVGKSGKVYSFERRKEHLEKAKENVEKLGNFPQIEWIEKDPAKEGFGVDNLETLFVDVPEPWELVEPAKEAIFPGGIWLSLSPNINQVEKTVFSLKENSFVSIKTVEIIEREILIRENMSRPKEFGITHTAYLTSGRFVDEQG
;
A
#
# COMPACT_ATOMS: atom_id res chain seq x y z
N MET A 1 8.86 -20.33 -13.17
CA MET A 1 9.20 -19.03 -12.56
C MET A 1 8.30 -18.82 -11.35
N PRO A 2 8.79 -18.28 -10.24
CA PRO A 2 7.94 -17.93 -9.11
C PRO A 2 6.95 -16.81 -9.50
N SER A 3 5.75 -16.84 -8.92
CA SER A 3 4.77 -15.77 -9.09
C SER A 3 5.24 -14.48 -8.40
N THR A 4 4.67 -13.33 -8.76
CA THR A 4 4.96 -12.04 -8.11
C THR A 4 4.66 -12.09 -6.60
N ALA A 5 3.59 -12.79 -6.20
CA ALA A 5 3.26 -13.02 -4.80
C ALA A 5 4.35 -13.84 -4.08
N GLU A 6 4.86 -14.90 -4.70
CA GLU A 6 5.96 -15.70 -4.11
C GLU A 6 7.26 -14.91 -4.02
N LEU A 7 7.54 -14.01 -4.98
CA LEU A 7 8.72 -13.13 -4.94
C LEU A 7 8.60 -12.11 -3.81
N SER A 8 7.45 -11.47 -3.66
CA SER A 8 7.21 -10.51 -2.58
C SER A 8 7.32 -11.16 -1.18
N LEU A 9 6.96 -12.44 -1.07
CA LEU A 9 7.09 -13.20 0.18
C LEU A 9 8.53 -13.65 0.49
N LYS A 10 9.43 -13.68 -0.50
CA LYS A 10 10.85 -14.08 -0.33
C LYS A 10 11.76 -12.94 0.11
N VAL A 11 11.27 -11.71 0.15
CA VAL A 11 12.04 -10.55 0.58
C VAL A 11 12.47 -10.71 2.05
N GLU A 12 13.73 -10.43 2.36
CA GLU A 12 14.27 -10.49 3.73
C GLU A 12 13.57 -9.47 4.64
N ARG A 13 13.01 -9.92 5.78
CA ARG A 13 12.05 -9.15 6.56
C ARG A 13 12.62 -8.68 7.89
N LYS A 14 12.47 -7.38 8.15
CA LYS A 14 12.51 -6.80 9.51
C LYS A 14 11.15 -6.26 9.95
N THR A 15 10.17 -6.20 9.02
CA THR A 15 8.82 -5.65 9.23
C THR A 15 7.75 -6.64 8.75
N THR A 16 6.52 -6.45 9.21
CA THR A 16 5.35 -7.16 8.65
C THR A 16 5.19 -6.77 7.18
N ILE A 17 4.81 -7.72 6.35
CA ILE A 17 4.53 -7.48 4.93
C ILE A 17 3.02 -7.36 4.71
N ILE A 18 2.63 -6.70 3.63
CA ILE A 18 1.26 -6.75 3.13
C ILE A 18 1.03 -8.15 2.56
N TYR A 19 0.05 -8.88 3.12
CA TYR A 19 -0.27 -10.23 2.67
C TYR A 19 -0.90 -10.21 1.26
N PRO A 20 -0.70 -11.28 0.45
CA PRO A 20 -1.20 -11.33 -0.93
C PRO A 20 -2.71 -11.07 -1.06
N LYS A 21 -3.53 -11.54 -0.11
CA LYS A 21 -4.97 -11.29 -0.08
C LYS A 21 -5.31 -9.79 0.07
N ASP A 22 -4.54 -9.07 0.89
CA ASP A 22 -4.71 -7.64 1.14
C ASP A 22 -4.13 -6.83 -0.03
N ALA A 23 -2.94 -7.20 -0.52
CA ALA A 23 -2.33 -6.59 -1.70
C ALA A 23 -3.25 -6.69 -2.94
N GLY A 24 -3.87 -7.85 -3.16
CA GLY A 24 -4.82 -8.04 -4.25
C GLY A 24 -6.00 -7.08 -4.18
N TRP A 25 -6.57 -6.88 -2.98
CA TRP A 25 -7.66 -5.94 -2.78
C TRP A 25 -7.21 -4.49 -3.01
N LEU A 26 -6.06 -4.09 -2.45
CA LEU A 26 -5.50 -2.75 -2.62
C LEU A 26 -5.27 -2.44 -4.11
N LEU A 27 -4.65 -3.34 -4.84
CA LEU A 27 -4.35 -3.17 -6.26
C LEU A 27 -5.61 -3.08 -7.11
N LEU A 28 -6.63 -3.89 -6.82
CA LEU A 28 -7.89 -3.88 -7.56
C LEU A 28 -8.71 -2.60 -7.29
N HIS A 29 -8.59 -2.02 -6.09
CA HIS A 29 -9.30 -0.80 -5.71
C HIS A 29 -8.50 0.48 -5.95
N SER A 30 -7.25 0.36 -6.39
CA SER A 30 -6.46 1.44 -6.97
C SER A 30 -6.74 1.55 -8.47
N ASN A 31 -6.43 2.64 -9.09
CA ASN A 31 -6.47 2.76 -10.55
C ASN A 31 -5.12 2.39 -11.19
N ILE A 32 -4.28 1.63 -10.48
CA ILE A 32 -2.92 1.33 -10.91
C ILE A 32 -2.88 0.50 -12.21
N ARG A 33 -2.08 0.94 -13.16
CA ARG A 33 -1.83 0.29 -14.45
C ARG A 33 -0.45 0.69 -14.98
N GLU A 34 -0.07 0.15 -16.11
CA GLU A 34 1.14 0.59 -16.80
C GLU A 34 1.07 2.10 -17.09
N GLY A 35 2.14 2.82 -16.75
CA GLY A 35 2.25 4.26 -16.89
C GLY A 35 1.74 5.07 -15.69
N SER A 36 1.10 4.46 -14.70
CA SER A 36 0.60 5.17 -13.52
C SER A 36 1.71 5.79 -12.67
N VAL A 37 1.37 6.93 -12.05
CA VAL A 37 2.20 7.61 -11.04
C VAL A 37 1.58 7.39 -9.67
N VAL A 38 2.30 6.71 -8.79
CA VAL A 38 1.79 6.30 -7.49
C VAL A 38 2.74 6.66 -6.35
N GLY A 39 2.18 6.90 -5.16
CA GLY A 39 2.92 7.08 -3.92
C GLY A 39 2.74 5.89 -2.97
N GLU A 40 3.77 5.58 -2.21
CA GLU A 40 3.76 4.64 -1.10
C GLU A 40 4.38 5.29 0.12
N VAL A 41 3.72 5.26 1.27
CA VAL A 41 4.28 5.69 2.55
C VAL A 41 4.44 4.49 3.46
N GLY A 42 5.68 4.22 3.85
CA GLY A 42 6.09 3.03 4.58
C GLY A 42 6.66 1.96 3.66
N SER A 43 7.86 2.19 3.11
CA SER A 43 8.55 1.23 2.22
C SER A 43 8.78 -0.15 2.85
N GLY A 44 8.94 -0.18 4.18
CA GLY A 44 9.09 -1.40 4.97
C GLY A 44 10.22 -2.31 4.44
N SER A 45 9.86 -3.48 3.92
CA SER A 45 10.81 -4.42 3.31
C SER A 45 11.06 -4.16 1.82
N GLY A 46 10.32 -3.25 1.18
CA GLY A 46 10.31 -3.03 -0.27
C GLY A 46 9.46 -4.03 -1.07
N ALA A 47 8.82 -4.99 -0.40
CA ALA A 47 8.04 -6.03 -1.09
C ALA A 47 6.84 -5.46 -1.85
N PHE A 48 6.13 -4.50 -1.25
CA PHE A 48 5.00 -3.85 -1.90
C PHE A 48 5.47 -2.82 -2.94
N THR A 49 6.56 -2.09 -2.65
CA THR A 49 7.22 -1.20 -3.63
C THR A 49 7.59 -1.94 -4.92
N PHE A 50 8.19 -3.15 -4.79
CA PHE A 50 8.48 -4.03 -5.92
C PHE A 50 7.23 -4.38 -6.72
N LEU A 51 6.13 -4.72 -6.03
CA LEU A 51 4.86 -5.06 -6.66
C LEU A 51 4.30 -3.86 -7.45
N LEU A 52 4.27 -2.67 -6.85
CA LEU A 52 3.84 -1.43 -7.50
C LEU A 52 4.68 -1.15 -8.74
N ALA A 53 6.02 -1.20 -8.62
CA ALA A 53 6.93 -0.96 -9.73
C ALA A 53 6.76 -1.96 -10.88
N SER A 54 6.44 -3.21 -10.55
CA SER A 54 6.17 -4.24 -11.56
C SER A 54 4.91 -3.97 -12.37
N ILE A 55 3.89 -3.31 -11.76
CA ILE A 55 2.62 -3.00 -12.41
C ILE A 55 2.70 -1.70 -13.21
N VAL A 56 3.29 -0.64 -12.63
CA VAL A 56 3.40 0.65 -13.35
C VAL A 56 4.36 0.59 -14.54
N GLY A 57 5.22 -0.41 -14.58
CA GLY A 57 6.15 -0.61 -15.68
C GLY A 57 7.17 0.53 -15.83
N LYS A 58 7.89 0.51 -16.95
CA LYS A 58 8.97 1.49 -17.21
C LYS A 58 8.46 2.90 -17.54
N SER A 59 7.22 3.02 -17.96
CA SER A 59 6.57 4.30 -18.29
C SER A 59 5.89 4.98 -17.10
N GLY A 60 5.73 4.25 -15.97
CA GLY A 60 5.15 4.77 -14.75
C GLY A 60 6.21 5.23 -13.73
N LYS A 61 5.73 5.61 -12.54
CA LYS A 61 6.57 6.09 -11.44
C LYS A 61 6.03 5.60 -10.10
N VAL A 62 6.92 5.21 -9.20
CA VAL A 62 6.62 4.92 -7.80
C VAL A 62 7.46 5.84 -6.92
N TYR A 63 6.82 6.69 -6.14
CA TYR A 63 7.46 7.46 -5.08
C TYR A 63 7.30 6.71 -3.76
N SER A 64 8.38 6.14 -3.22
CA SER A 64 8.35 5.35 -1.99
C SER A 64 9.00 6.13 -0.85
N PHE A 65 8.18 6.54 0.13
CA PHE A 65 8.56 7.35 1.27
C PHE A 65 8.80 6.47 2.50
N GLU A 66 9.93 6.64 3.14
CA GLU A 66 10.25 6.00 4.44
C GLU A 66 11.04 6.99 5.30
N ARG A 67 10.56 7.22 6.53
CA ARG A 67 11.20 8.16 7.47
C ARG A 67 12.46 7.63 8.12
N ARG A 68 12.65 6.30 8.11
CA ARG A 68 13.81 5.64 8.74
C ARG A 68 14.80 5.21 7.68
N LYS A 69 15.96 5.86 7.66
CA LYS A 69 17.01 5.58 6.69
C LYS A 69 17.38 4.10 6.58
N GLU A 70 17.54 3.43 7.71
CA GLU A 70 17.91 2.01 7.73
C GLU A 70 16.85 1.08 7.07
N HIS A 71 15.56 1.46 7.16
CA HIS A 71 14.48 0.73 6.49
C HIS A 71 14.47 1.02 4.99
N LEU A 72 14.67 2.28 4.62
CA LEU A 72 14.76 2.69 3.22
C LEU A 72 15.91 1.98 2.49
N GLU A 73 17.10 1.96 3.08
CA GLU A 73 18.26 1.27 2.51
C GLU A 73 18.01 -0.24 2.39
N LYS A 74 17.39 -0.85 3.42
CA LYS A 74 17.04 -2.26 3.36
C LYS A 74 16.01 -2.58 2.27
N ALA A 75 15.01 -1.71 2.09
CA ALA A 75 14.03 -1.84 1.03
C ALA A 75 14.69 -1.77 -0.36
N LYS A 76 15.60 -0.81 -0.58
CA LYS A 76 16.40 -0.70 -1.81
C LYS A 76 17.18 -1.98 -2.10
N GLU A 77 18.00 -2.44 -1.15
CA GLU A 77 18.78 -3.68 -1.28
C GLU A 77 17.90 -4.88 -1.65
N ASN A 78 16.75 -5.00 -1.04
CA ASN A 78 15.83 -6.09 -1.29
C ASN A 78 15.24 -6.04 -2.71
N VAL A 79 14.83 -4.86 -3.15
CA VAL A 79 14.26 -4.68 -4.50
C VAL A 79 15.34 -4.87 -5.57
N GLU A 80 16.56 -4.39 -5.37
CA GLU A 80 17.69 -4.60 -6.28
C GLU A 80 18.02 -6.08 -6.51
N LYS A 81 17.85 -6.95 -5.49
CA LYS A 81 17.99 -8.41 -5.62
C LYS A 81 16.92 -9.04 -6.52
N LEU A 82 15.76 -8.37 -6.70
CA LEU A 82 14.66 -8.83 -7.54
C LEU A 82 14.75 -8.31 -8.97
N GLY A 83 15.54 -7.27 -9.22
CA GLY A 83 15.75 -6.69 -10.54
C GLY A 83 16.10 -5.20 -10.52
N ASN A 84 16.16 -4.61 -11.71
CA ASN A 84 16.40 -3.19 -11.88
C ASN A 84 15.05 -2.46 -12.14
N PHE A 85 14.67 -1.57 -11.22
CA PHE A 85 13.42 -0.82 -11.25
C PHE A 85 13.69 0.69 -11.22
N PRO A 86 14.19 1.31 -12.32
CA PRO A 86 14.56 2.73 -12.37
C PRO A 86 13.35 3.67 -12.19
N GLN A 87 12.13 3.17 -12.30
CA GLN A 87 10.89 3.90 -12.06
C GLN A 87 10.60 4.13 -10.56
N ILE A 88 11.34 3.49 -9.65
CA ILE A 88 11.19 3.74 -8.21
C ILE A 88 12.05 4.93 -7.81
N GLU A 89 11.43 5.91 -7.16
CA GLU A 89 12.13 6.98 -6.46
C GLU A 89 12.00 6.77 -4.95
N TRP A 90 13.14 6.52 -4.33
CA TRP A 90 13.25 6.27 -2.90
C TRP A 90 13.48 7.59 -2.17
N ILE A 91 12.59 7.94 -1.23
CA ILE A 91 12.59 9.25 -0.57
C ILE A 91 12.65 9.04 0.95
N GLU A 92 13.79 9.45 1.54
CA GLU A 92 13.94 9.51 3.00
C GLU A 92 13.21 10.75 3.51
N LYS A 93 11.96 10.58 3.97
CA LYS A 93 11.09 11.67 4.40
C LYS A 93 9.94 11.19 5.27
N ASP A 94 9.46 12.05 6.16
CA ASP A 94 8.20 11.91 6.87
C ASP A 94 7.16 12.87 6.29
N PRO A 95 6.31 12.43 5.34
CA PRO A 95 5.37 13.33 4.68
C PRO A 95 4.33 13.96 5.61
N ALA A 96 4.08 13.37 6.78
CA ALA A 96 3.19 13.96 7.79
C ALA A 96 3.73 15.29 8.36
N LYS A 97 5.06 15.47 8.34
CA LYS A 97 5.73 16.68 8.86
C LYS A 97 6.21 17.63 7.78
N GLU A 98 6.63 17.07 6.65
CA GLU A 98 7.39 17.79 5.62
C GLU A 98 6.60 17.94 4.31
N GLY A 99 5.36 17.42 4.26
CA GLY A 99 4.59 17.29 3.03
C GLY A 99 5.21 16.28 2.06
N PHE A 100 4.52 15.95 1.00
CA PHE A 100 5.02 14.97 0.03
C PHE A 100 6.11 15.56 -0.88
N GLY A 101 5.94 16.80 -1.34
CA GLY A 101 6.85 17.44 -2.31
C GLY A 101 6.76 16.81 -3.71
N VAL A 102 5.72 16.05 -3.95
CA VAL A 102 5.31 15.51 -5.26
C VAL A 102 3.81 15.76 -5.42
N ASP A 103 3.35 15.79 -6.64
CA ASP A 103 1.95 16.01 -6.99
C ASP A 103 1.46 14.99 -8.04
N ASN A 104 0.18 15.09 -8.39
CA ASN A 104 -0.45 14.28 -9.44
C ASN A 104 -0.38 12.77 -9.22
N LEU A 105 -0.35 12.31 -7.97
CA LEU A 105 -0.46 10.89 -7.66
C LEU A 105 -1.85 10.36 -8.02
N GLU A 106 -1.92 9.34 -8.85
CA GLU A 106 -3.17 8.63 -9.17
C GLU A 106 -3.66 7.80 -7.98
N THR A 107 -2.73 7.28 -7.21
CA THR A 107 -3.02 6.51 -5.99
C THR A 107 -1.92 6.73 -4.96
N LEU A 108 -2.32 6.85 -3.69
CA LEU A 108 -1.43 6.87 -2.54
C LEU A 108 -1.73 5.65 -1.65
N PHE A 109 -0.73 4.81 -1.45
CA PHE A 109 -0.76 3.67 -0.54
C PHE A 109 -0.08 4.05 0.78
N VAL A 110 -0.72 3.75 1.91
CA VAL A 110 -0.26 4.17 3.24
C VAL A 110 -0.23 2.97 4.19
N ASP A 111 0.96 2.57 4.63
CA ASP A 111 1.19 1.50 5.60
C ASP A 111 2.10 1.99 6.73
N VAL A 112 1.55 2.85 7.57
CA VAL A 112 2.24 3.43 8.73
C VAL A 112 1.35 3.42 9.97
N PRO A 113 1.91 3.57 11.21
CA PRO A 113 1.14 3.53 12.44
C PRO A 113 0.09 4.63 12.57
N GLU A 114 0.33 5.83 12.01
CA GLU A 114 -0.53 7.01 12.11
C GLU A 114 -1.02 7.50 10.73
N PRO A 115 -1.82 6.70 9.97
CA PRO A 115 -2.21 7.08 8.62
C PRO A 115 -3.05 8.36 8.58
N TRP A 116 -3.83 8.68 9.61
CA TRP A 116 -4.66 9.89 9.67
C TRP A 116 -3.83 11.20 9.62
N GLU A 117 -2.55 11.18 10.02
CA GLU A 117 -1.67 12.36 9.97
C GLU A 117 -1.22 12.70 8.55
N LEU A 118 -1.37 11.76 7.63
CA LEU A 118 -1.01 11.92 6.21
C LEU A 118 -2.16 12.42 5.35
N VAL A 119 -3.40 12.42 5.86
CA VAL A 119 -4.58 12.70 5.04
C VAL A 119 -4.60 14.15 4.56
N GLU A 120 -4.32 15.10 5.45
CA GLU A 120 -4.29 16.52 5.08
C GLU A 120 -3.17 16.82 4.07
N PRO A 121 -1.88 16.45 4.30
CA PRO A 121 -0.85 16.68 3.29
C PRO A 121 -1.06 15.89 1.99
N ALA A 122 -1.81 14.78 1.99
CA ALA A 122 -2.11 14.01 0.79
C ALA A 122 -2.99 14.77 -0.23
N LYS A 123 -3.74 15.78 0.19
CA LYS A 123 -4.55 16.63 -0.70
C LYS A 123 -3.71 17.38 -1.73
N GLU A 124 -2.49 17.74 -1.37
CA GLU A 124 -1.56 18.41 -2.28
C GLU A 124 -0.87 17.42 -3.23
N ALA A 125 -0.79 16.15 -2.83
CA ALA A 125 -0.08 15.10 -3.57
C ALA A 125 -0.98 14.33 -4.53
N ILE A 126 -2.21 14.02 -4.12
CA ILE A 126 -3.16 13.23 -4.91
C ILE A 126 -3.93 14.15 -5.86
N PHE A 127 -3.99 13.80 -7.15
CA PHE A 127 -4.78 14.58 -8.09
C PHE A 127 -6.29 14.44 -7.83
N PRO A 128 -7.15 15.41 -8.20
CA PRO A 128 -8.60 15.31 -8.07
C PRO A 128 -9.14 14.06 -8.79
N GLY A 129 -9.83 13.17 -8.05
CA GLY A 129 -10.26 11.87 -8.53
C GLY A 129 -9.31 10.71 -8.19
N GLY A 130 -8.12 11.01 -7.67
CA GLY A 130 -7.17 10.00 -7.23
C GLY A 130 -7.60 9.26 -5.96
N ILE A 131 -6.90 8.20 -5.63
CA ILE A 131 -7.34 7.23 -4.63
C ILE A 131 -6.36 7.18 -3.46
N TRP A 132 -6.89 7.28 -2.25
CA TRP A 132 -6.24 6.92 -1.00
C TRP A 132 -6.50 5.45 -0.68
N LEU A 133 -5.46 4.72 -0.28
CA LEU A 133 -5.54 3.35 0.23
C LEU A 133 -4.64 3.21 1.46
N SER A 134 -5.19 2.74 2.57
CA SER A 134 -4.40 2.53 3.79
C SER A 134 -4.68 1.18 4.45
N LEU A 135 -3.66 0.72 5.20
CA LEU A 135 -3.75 -0.46 6.05
C LEU A 135 -3.67 -0.03 7.52
N SER A 136 -4.50 -0.64 8.36
CA SER A 136 -4.48 -0.40 9.80
C SER A 136 -4.69 -1.71 10.55
N PRO A 137 -3.83 -2.05 11.53
CA PRO A 137 -3.93 -3.31 12.28
C PRO A 137 -5.07 -3.31 13.31
N ASN A 138 -5.66 -2.17 13.63
CA ASN A 138 -6.73 -2.07 14.63
C ASN A 138 -7.79 -1.03 14.27
N ILE A 139 -8.99 -1.21 14.82
CA ILE A 139 -10.16 -0.41 14.50
C ILE A 139 -10.04 1.06 14.94
N ASN A 140 -9.30 1.35 16.01
CA ASN A 140 -9.12 2.73 16.49
C ASN A 140 -8.34 3.58 15.48
N GLN A 141 -7.36 2.98 14.79
CA GLN A 141 -6.64 3.65 13.70
C GLN A 141 -7.55 3.84 12.48
N VAL A 142 -8.40 2.85 12.16
CA VAL A 142 -9.41 2.96 11.11
C VAL A 142 -10.33 4.13 11.36
N GLU A 143 -10.90 4.23 12.56
CA GLU A 143 -11.81 5.32 12.93
C GLU A 143 -11.17 6.69 12.73
N LYS A 144 -9.97 6.91 13.27
CA LYS A 144 -9.23 8.17 13.09
C LYS A 144 -8.99 8.48 11.60
N THR A 145 -8.56 7.49 10.82
CA THR A 145 -8.30 7.65 9.39
C THR A 145 -9.57 8.01 8.63
N VAL A 146 -10.66 7.30 8.88
CA VAL A 146 -11.95 7.54 8.21
C VAL A 146 -12.49 8.93 8.54
N PHE A 147 -12.40 9.37 9.81
CA PHE A 147 -12.83 10.72 10.18
C PHE A 147 -11.96 11.79 9.52
N SER A 148 -10.63 11.61 9.54
CA SER A 148 -9.71 12.54 8.86
C SER A 148 -9.98 12.61 7.35
N LEU A 149 -10.22 11.47 6.68
CA LEU A 149 -10.59 11.44 5.26
C LEU A 149 -11.87 12.24 4.98
N LYS A 150 -12.91 12.07 5.81
CA LYS A 150 -14.19 12.81 5.66
C LYS A 150 -14.03 14.31 5.81
N GLU A 151 -13.16 14.75 6.72
CA GLU A 151 -12.87 16.16 6.98
C GLU A 151 -12.01 16.81 5.88
N ASN A 152 -11.34 16.00 5.04
CA ASN A 152 -10.39 16.44 4.04
C ASN A 152 -10.82 16.13 2.59
N SER A 153 -12.10 16.23 2.29
CA SER A 153 -12.65 16.12 0.93
C SER A 153 -12.43 14.74 0.26
N PHE A 154 -12.32 13.67 1.05
CA PHE A 154 -12.38 12.32 0.52
C PHE A 154 -13.80 11.76 0.60
N VAL A 155 -14.25 11.17 -0.50
CA VAL A 155 -15.59 10.57 -0.64
C VAL A 155 -15.49 9.07 -0.95
N SER A 156 -16.65 8.40 -1.01
CA SER A 156 -16.74 6.96 -1.29
C SER A 156 -15.83 6.12 -0.37
N ILE A 157 -15.71 6.56 0.88
CA ILE A 157 -14.84 5.91 1.87
C ILE A 157 -15.43 4.55 2.22
N LYS A 158 -14.58 3.53 2.12
CA LYS A 158 -14.93 2.14 2.43
C LYS A 158 -13.80 1.49 3.22
N THR A 159 -14.17 0.79 4.29
CA THR A 159 -13.24 -0.06 5.05
C THR A 159 -13.69 -1.50 4.98
N VAL A 160 -12.75 -2.42 4.79
CA VAL A 160 -12.98 -3.86 4.75
C VAL A 160 -11.89 -4.61 5.50
N GLU A 161 -12.20 -5.84 5.88
CA GLU A 161 -11.25 -6.87 6.27
C GLU A 161 -11.35 -8.03 5.28
N ILE A 162 -10.23 -8.57 4.84
CA ILE A 162 -10.19 -9.71 3.92
C ILE A 162 -9.81 -10.95 4.71
N ILE A 163 -10.67 -11.96 4.68
CA ILE A 163 -10.44 -13.26 5.31
C ILE A 163 -10.23 -14.30 4.22
N GLU A 164 -9.05 -14.91 4.21
CA GLU A 164 -8.72 -16.03 3.32
C GLU A 164 -8.75 -17.33 4.11
N ARG A 165 -9.50 -18.32 3.61
CA ARG A 165 -9.58 -19.63 4.22
C ARG A 165 -9.15 -20.71 3.23
N GLU A 166 -8.03 -21.32 3.49
CA GLU A 166 -7.51 -22.42 2.69
C GLU A 166 -8.34 -23.70 2.90
N ILE A 167 -8.60 -24.41 1.81
CA ILE A 167 -9.26 -25.71 1.83
C ILE A 167 -8.22 -26.80 1.59
N LEU A 168 -8.10 -27.72 2.53
CA LEU A 168 -7.29 -28.92 2.37
C LEU A 168 -8.08 -29.93 1.52
N ILE A 169 -7.55 -30.25 0.36
CA ILE A 169 -8.13 -31.26 -0.53
C ILE A 169 -7.38 -32.56 -0.29
N ARG A 170 -8.10 -33.59 0.12
CA ARG A 170 -7.60 -34.96 0.32
C ARG A 170 -8.63 -35.94 -0.15
N GLU A 171 -8.21 -37.11 -0.61
CA GLU A 171 -9.13 -38.19 -0.96
C GLU A 171 -10.02 -38.56 0.24
N ASN A 172 -11.33 -38.47 0.05
CA ASN A 172 -12.38 -38.74 1.06
C ASN A 172 -12.35 -37.90 2.36
N MET A 173 -11.52 -36.82 2.43
CA MET A 173 -11.34 -36.04 3.66
C MET A 173 -11.04 -34.54 3.42
N SER A 174 -11.67 -33.95 2.40
CA SER A 174 -11.51 -32.51 2.12
C SER A 174 -12.23 -31.67 3.17
N ARG A 175 -11.55 -30.66 3.72
CA ARG A 175 -12.09 -29.77 4.74
C ARG A 175 -11.38 -28.41 4.75
N PRO A 176 -12.00 -27.37 5.33
CA PRO A 176 -11.28 -26.12 5.61
C PRO A 176 -10.09 -26.38 6.54
N LYS A 177 -9.02 -25.62 6.35
CA LYS A 177 -7.87 -25.61 7.28
C LYS A 177 -8.33 -25.05 8.63
N GLU A 178 -7.96 -25.73 9.73
CA GLU A 178 -8.41 -25.36 11.07
C GLU A 178 -7.71 -24.11 11.58
N PHE A 179 -6.44 -23.92 11.21
CA PHE A 179 -5.60 -22.83 11.63
C PHE A 179 -5.15 -22.02 10.43
N GLY A 180 -5.18 -20.71 10.55
CA GLY A 180 -4.72 -19.75 9.54
C GLY A 180 -4.64 -18.35 10.13
N ILE A 181 -3.99 -17.44 9.42
CA ILE A 181 -3.99 -16.02 9.78
C ILE A 181 -5.34 -15.47 9.34
N THR A 182 -6.21 -15.16 10.29
CA THR A 182 -7.54 -14.61 10.02
C THR A 182 -7.50 -13.10 9.89
N HIS A 183 -6.88 -12.41 10.87
CA HIS A 183 -6.71 -10.96 10.86
C HIS A 183 -5.28 -10.57 10.46
N THR A 184 -5.16 -9.66 9.51
CA THR A 184 -3.87 -9.06 9.09
C THR A 184 -3.93 -7.54 9.20
N ALA A 185 -4.94 -6.93 8.58
CA ALA A 185 -5.21 -5.51 8.63
C ALA A 185 -6.66 -5.20 8.18
N TYR A 186 -7.15 -4.04 8.57
CA TYR A 186 -8.28 -3.37 7.95
C TYR A 186 -7.77 -2.51 6.80
N LEU A 187 -8.44 -2.57 5.66
CA LEU A 187 -8.09 -1.85 4.44
C LEU A 187 -9.11 -0.74 4.22
N THR A 188 -8.64 0.50 4.15
CA THR A 188 -9.51 1.66 3.93
C THR A 188 -9.18 2.31 2.60
N SER A 189 -10.22 2.56 1.79
CA SER A 189 -10.13 3.33 0.55
C SER A 189 -10.94 4.61 0.63
N GLY A 190 -10.52 5.65 -0.07
CA GLY A 190 -11.25 6.90 -0.27
C GLY A 190 -10.83 7.55 -1.60
N ARG A 191 -11.73 8.31 -2.20
CA ARG A 191 -11.46 9.08 -3.41
C ARG A 191 -11.35 10.55 -3.07
N PHE A 192 -10.26 11.19 -3.45
CA PHE A 192 -10.10 12.64 -3.30
C PHE A 192 -10.98 13.38 -4.31
N VAL A 193 -11.68 14.41 -3.85
CA VAL A 193 -12.44 15.34 -4.70
C VAL A 193 -12.02 16.75 -4.37
N ASP A 194 -11.73 17.54 -5.40
CA ASP A 194 -11.46 18.95 -5.21
C ASP A 194 -12.80 19.67 -4.93
N GLU A 195 -12.80 20.60 -3.96
CA GLU A 195 -13.99 21.39 -3.61
C GLU A 195 -14.45 22.33 -4.73
N GLN A 196 -13.70 22.40 -5.85
CA GLN A 196 -13.97 23.24 -7.01
C GLN A 196 -14.62 22.50 -8.20
N GLY A 197 -15.04 21.23 -8.01
CA GLY A 197 -15.67 20.40 -9.05
C GLY A 197 -17.11 20.04 -8.77
#